data_e87896d084af03bfe5ddb0b742dea921
#
_entry.id   e87896d084af03bfe5ddb0b742dea921
#
_cell.length_a   1.000
_cell.length_b   1.000
_cell.length_c   1.000
_cell.angle_alpha   90.00
_cell.angle_beta   90.00
_cell.angle_gamma   90.00
#
_symmetry.space_group_name_H-M   'P 1'
#
loop_
_entity.id
_entity.type
_entity.pdbx_description
1 polymer ?
#
loop_
_entity_poly.entity_id
_entity_poly.type
_entity_poly.pdbx_seq_one_letter_code
_entity_poly.pdbx_strand_id
1 'polypeptide(L)'
;MFIQTPRLMLRPWKETDIPAFRALNADHDVMRHFPSVLTAEESDVLVESIQTRTRNQGFGLLALEIPGVTDFAGFVGLNVPSFDSSLVEIGWRLHKNCWGHGFATEAAATALEVGFSRLGMKSICSFTAVTNTPSERVMQRLGMEHHPEKDFNHPALPPDHRLSRHIFYLMTAEQWKKERKRFPFLDDLIVR
;
A
#
# COMPACT_ATOMS: atom_id res chain seq x y z
N MET A 1 9.82 -2.60 -12.41
CA MET A 1 9.29 -1.22 -12.42
C MET A 1 10.01 -0.44 -11.33
N PHE A 2 10.50 0.74 -11.66
CA PHE A 2 11.18 1.68 -10.78
C PHE A 2 10.49 3.04 -10.96
N ILE A 3 10.08 3.68 -9.86
CA ILE A 3 9.33 4.93 -9.90
C ILE A 3 9.98 5.91 -8.93
N GLN A 4 10.28 7.11 -9.41
CA GLN A 4 10.89 8.16 -8.60
C GLN A 4 10.01 9.40 -8.59
N THR A 5 9.80 9.94 -7.38
CA THR A 5 9.22 11.25 -7.10
C THR A 5 10.33 12.21 -6.62
N PRO A 6 10.05 13.48 -6.34
CA PRO A 6 11.03 14.38 -5.72
C PRO A 6 11.58 13.90 -4.37
N ARG A 7 10.84 13.11 -3.60
CA ARG A 7 11.24 12.69 -2.25
C ARG A 7 11.39 11.18 -2.08
N LEU A 8 10.81 10.36 -2.97
CA LEU A 8 10.65 8.93 -2.78
C LEU A 8 11.12 8.13 -3.99
N MET A 9 11.45 6.89 -3.73
CA MET A 9 11.76 5.90 -4.74
C MET A 9 11.00 4.61 -4.43
N LEU A 10 10.09 4.21 -5.33
CA LEU A 10 9.44 2.89 -5.30
C LEU A 10 10.21 1.98 -6.26
N ARG A 11 10.74 0.89 -5.75
CA ARG A 11 11.64 0.01 -6.47
C ARG A 11 11.40 -1.48 -6.21
N PRO A 12 11.93 -2.37 -7.03
CA PRO A 12 11.97 -3.79 -6.69
C PRO A 12 12.67 -4.02 -5.35
N TRP A 13 12.27 -5.07 -4.67
CA TRP A 13 12.89 -5.52 -3.42
C TRP A 13 14.33 -5.97 -3.65
N LYS A 14 15.21 -5.64 -2.71
CA LYS A 14 16.61 -6.08 -2.62
C LYS A 14 16.77 -7.04 -1.45
N GLU A 15 17.75 -7.91 -1.48
CA GLU A 15 18.08 -8.78 -0.33
C GLU A 15 18.42 -7.95 0.93
N THR A 16 19.03 -6.79 0.73
CA THR A 16 19.36 -5.84 1.81
C THR A 16 18.14 -5.25 2.52
N ASP A 17 16.93 -5.34 1.94
CA ASP A 17 15.69 -4.88 2.57
C ASP A 17 15.17 -5.87 3.62
N ILE A 18 15.55 -7.15 3.54
CA ILE A 18 14.97 -8.24 4.34
C ILE A 18 15.11 -8.00 5.85
N PRO A 19 16.29 -7.62 6.40
CA PRO A 19 16.41 -7.34 7.83
C PRO A 19 15.49 -6.21 8.29
N ALA A 20 15.39 -5.12 7.52
CA ALA A 20 14.51 -3.99 7.83
C ALA A 20 13.03 -4.36 7.71
N PHE A 21 12.66 -5.23 6.75
CA PHE A 21 11.29 -5.74 6.62
C PHE A 21 10.89 -6.64 7.78
N ARG A 22 11.79 -7.51 8.27
CA ARG A 22 11.57 -8.31 9.49
C ARG A 22 11.32 -7.39 10.70
N ALA A 23 12.14 -6.35 10.86
CA ALA A 23 11.99 -5.37 11.94
C ALA A 23 10.65 -4.60 11.83
N LEU A 24 10.23 -4.23 10.62
CA LEU A 24 8.94 -3.59 10.36
C LEU A 24 7.77 -4.47 10.82
N ASN A 25 7.81 -5.76 10.50
CA ASN A 25 6.74 -6.71 10.81
C ASN A 25 6.75 -7.19 12.27
N ALA A 26 7.86 -7.02 12.99
CA ALA A 26 7.98 -7.30 14.42
C ALA A 26 7.61 -6.08 15.30
N ASP A 27 7.43 -4.89 14.72
CA ASP A 27 7.07 -3.67 15.46
C ASP A 27 5.58 -3.67 15.82
N HIS A 28 5.24 -3.72 17.11
CA HIS A 28 3.87 -3.72 17.62
C HIS A 28 3.07 -2.47 17.24
N ASP A 29 3.72 -1.30 17.11
CA ASP A 29 3.05 -0.06 16.70
C ASP A 29 2.66 -0.14 15.22
N VAL A 30 3.53 -0.67 14.38
CA VAL A 30 3.27 -0.86 12.94
C VAL A 30 2.18 -1.91 12.74
N MET A 31 2.25 -3.01 13.48
CA MET A 31 1.38 -4.17 13.31
C MET A 31 0.09 -4.11 14.15
N ARG A 32 -0.17 -3.03 14.88
CA ARG A 32 -1.34 -2.92 15.79
C ARG A 32 -2.71 -3.10 15.11
N HIS A 33 -2.77 -2.88 13.79
CA HIS A 33 -3.97 -3.08 12.96
C HIS A 33 -3.89 -4.36 12.12
N PHE A 34 -2.99 -5.28 12.48
CA PHE A 34 -2.87 -6.63 11.97
C PHE A 34 -3.14 -7.63 13.11
N PRO A 35 -3.48 -8.89 12.80
CA PRO A 35 -3.80 -9.88 13.83
C PRO A 35 -2.68 -10.10 14.84
N SER A 36 -1.43 -10.12 14.37
CA SER A 36 -0.22 -10.29 15.18
C SER A 36 0.97 -9.62 14.52
N VAL A 37 2.06 -9.46 15.25
CA VAL A 37 3.40 -9.28 14.67
C VAL A 37 3.82 -10.57 13.97
N LEU A 38 4.79 -10.48 13.06
CA LEU A 38 5.33 -11.63 12.34
C LEU A 38 6.70 -12.00 12.89
N THR A 39 7.00 -13.30 12.88
CA THR A 39 8.37 -13.81 13.07
C THR A 39 9.24 -13.46 11.87
N ALA A 40 10.55 -13.70 11.98
CA ALA A 40 11.48 -13.52 10.86
C ALA A 40 11.11 -14.43 9.69
N GLU A 41 10.80 -15.71 9.97
CA GLU A 41 10.41 -16.72 8.98
C GLU A 41 9.10 -16.35 8.27
N GLU A 42 8.08 -15.89 9.02
CA GLU A 42 6.81 -15.43 8.45
C GLU A 42 7.01 -14.18 7.56
N SER A 43 7.92 -13.28 7.96
CA SER A 43 8.28 -12.11 7.14
C SER A 43 8.98 -12.51 5.85
N ASP A 44 9.85 -13.51 5.88
CA ASP A 44 10.55 -14.03 4.70
C ASP A 44 9.55 -14.67 3.72
N VAL A 45 8.63 -15.49 4.21
CA VAL A 45 7.56 -16.07 3.40
C VAL A 45 6.69 -14.97 2.78
N LEU A 46 6.39 -13.91 3.54
CA LEU A 46 5.60 -12.79 3.04
C LEU A 46 6.30 -12.04 1.89
N VAL A 47 7.58 -11.70 2.04
CA VAL A 47 8.32 -10.99 0.98
C VAL A 47 8.51 -11.85 -0.27
N GLU A 48 8.75 -13.15 -0.13
CA GLU A 48 8.79 -14.10 -1.26
C GLU A 48 7.45 -14.13 -2.01
N SER A 49 6.34 -14.18 -1.26
CA SER A 49 4.99 -14.12 -1.83
C SER A 49 4.74 -12.80 -2.58
N ILE A 50 5.14 -11.67 -2.01
CA ILE A 50 5.04 -10.35 -2.65
C ILE A 50 5.82 -10.33 -3.96
N GLN A 51 7.08 -10.76 -3.95
CA GLN A 51 7.93 -10.77 -5.14
C GLN A 51 7.40 -11.71 -6.23
N THR A 52 6.91 -12.88 -5.83
CA THR A 52 6.35 -13.85 -6.77
C THR A 52 5.07 -13.33 -7.43
N ARG A 53 4.15 -12.76 -6.64
CA ARG A 53 2.94 -12.13 -7.21
C ARG A 53 3.30 -10.96 -8.12
N THR A 54 4.24 -10.11 -7.72
CA THR A 54 4.70 -8.98 -8.56
C THR A 54 5.24 -9.45 -9.90
N ARG A 55 6.03 -10.53 -9.93
CA ARG A 55 6.52 -11.12 -11.19
C ARG A 55 5.38 -11.66 -12.07
N ASN A 56 4.43 -12.34 -11.47
CA ASN A 56 3.32 -12.98 -12.20
C ASN A 56 2.29 -12.00 -12.73
N GLN A 57 2.04 -10.91 -11.99
CA GLN A 57 1.00 -9.92 -12.32
C GLN A 57 1.54 -8.72 -13.14
N GLY A 58 2.87 -8.52 -13.17
CA GLY A 58 3.48 -7.35 -13.80
C GLY A 58 3.38 -6.05 -12.99
N PHE A 59 2.71 -6.10 -11.83
CA PHE A 59 2.63 -5.03 -10.84
C PHE A 59 2.61 -5.63 -9.43
N GLY A 60 2.87 -4.82 -8.39
CA GLY A 60 2.89 -5.36 -7.03
C GLY A 60 3.24 -4.31 -5.97
N LEU A 61 3.49 -4.82 -4.76
CA LEU A 61 3.98 -4.02 -3.64
C LEU A 61 5.49 -3.82 -3.81
N LEU A 62 5.91 -2.58 -3.96
CA LEU A 62 7.29 -2.16 -4.17
C LEU A 62 7.91 -1.70 -2.84
N ALA A 63 9.21 -1.92 -2.69
CA ALA A 63 9.97 -1.36 -1.60
C ALA A 63 10.02 0.18 -1.73
N LEU A 64 9.80 0.86 -0.61
CA LEU A 64 9.85 2.32 -0.52
C LEU A 64 11.18 2.75 0.10
N GLU A 65 11.92 3.54 -0.66
CA GLU A 65 13.16 4.19 -0.24
C GLU A 65 12.93 5.69 -0.12
N ILE A 66 13.52 6.32 0.87
CA ILE A 66 13.52 7.79 1.05
C ILE A 66 14.97 8.25 0.93
N PRO A 67 15.40 8.75 -0.25
CA PRO A 67 16.78 9.14 -0.51
C PRO A 67 17.34 10.11 0.55
N GLY A 68 18.52 9.79 1.08
CA GLY A 68 19.16 10.58 2.13
C GLY A 68 18.59 10.38 3.55
N VAL A 69 17.57 9.53 3.70
CA VAL A 69 16.95 9.22 5.01
C VAL A 69 17.02 7.74 5.33
N THR A 70 16.53 6.88 4.47
CA THR A 70 16.58 5.42 4.66
C THR A 70 16.43 4.68 3.34
N ASP A 71 17.20 3.61 3.19
CA ASP A 71 17.14 2.72 2.03
C ASP A 71 15.86 1.86 2.00
N PHE A 72 15.22 1.66 3.17
CA PHE A 72 13.96 0.94 3.28
C PHE A 72 13.07 1.60 4.33
N ALA A 73 12.04 2.30 3.87
CA ALA A 73 11.01 2.93 4.72
C ALA A 73 9.77 2.04 4.91
N GLY A 74 9.67 0.97 4.13
CA GLY A 74 8.51 0.08 4.09
C GLY A 74 8.17 -0.31 2.66
N PHE A 75 6.89 -0.52 2.39
CA PHE A 75 6.41 -0.85 1.04
C PHE A 75 5.09 -0.17 0.72
N VAL A 76 4.87 0.08 -0.56
CA VAL A 76 3.62 0.64 -1.12
C VAL A 76 3.41 0.06 -2.51
N GLY A 77 2.16 -0.13 -2.92
CA GLY A 77 1.85 -0.51 -4.29
C GLY A 77 0.51 -1.19 -4.45
N LEU A 78 0.33 -1.79 -5.62
CA LEU A 78 -0.91 -2.47 -6.00
C LEU A 78 -0.81 -3.96 -5.73
N ASN A 79 -1.92 -4.56 -5.34
CA ASN A 79 -2.03 -5.98 -5.02
C ASN A 79 -3.40 -6.52 -5.42
N VAL A 80 -3.48 -7.80 -5.73
CA VAL A 80 -4.75 -8.51 -5.87
C VAL A 80 -5.03 -9.23 -4.56
N PRO A 81 -6.12 -8.88 -3.83
CA PRO A 81 -6.45 -9.55 -2.57
C PRO A 81 -6.68 -11.05 -2.79
N SER A 82 -6.19 -11.88 -1.86
CA SER A 82 -6.29 -13.34 -2.00
C SER A 82 -7.72 -13.87 -1.93
N PHE A 83 -8.63 -13.11 -1.34
CA PHE A 83 -10.03 -13.49 -1.15
C PHE A 83 -10.95 -13.01 -2.30
N ASP A 84 -10.49 -12.08 -3.14
CA ASP A 84 -11.25 -11.58 -4.30
C ASP A 84 -10.32 -11.15 -5.43
N SER A 85 -10.19 -12.02 -6.43
CA SER A 85 -9.33 -11.79 -7.59
C SER A 85 -9.86 -10.75 -8.59
N SER A 86 -11.09 -10.28 -8.42
CA SER A 86 -11.69 -9.24 -9.26
C SER A 86 -11.26 -7.83 -8.84
N LEU A 87 -10.68 -7.69 -7.65
CA LEU A 87 -10.23 -6.43 -7.08
C LEU A 87 -8.75 -6.18 -7.36
N VAL A 88 -8.40 -4.91 -7.49
CA VAL A 88 -7.03 -4.42 -7.33
C VAL A 88 -7.02 -3.47 -6.15
N GLU A 89 -6.22 -3.80 -5.15
CA GLU A 89 -6.07 -3.03 -3.92
C GLU A 89 -4.80 -2.19 -3.97
N ILE A 90 -4.85 -0.96 -3.47
CA ILE A 90 -3.66 -0.21 -3.10
C ILE A 90 -3.42 -0.36 -1.60
N GLY A 91 -2.19 -0.74 -1.24
CA GLY A 91 -1.78 -0.95 0.15
C GLY A 91 -0.42 -0.32 0.46
N TRP A 92 -0.21 -0.07 1.75
CA TRP A 92 1.04 0.48 2.30
C TRP A 92 1.30 0.01 3.72
N ARG A 93 2.59 -0.09 4.06
CA ARG A 93 3.07 -0.27 5.42
C ARG A 93 4.45 0.38 5.55
N LEU A 94 4.58 1.35 6.44
CA LEU A 94 5.81 2.10 6.66
C LEU A 94 6.29 1.96 8.10
N HIS A 95 7.60 2.01 8.29
CA HIS A 95 8.22 2.16 9.62
C HIS A 95 7.66 3.40 10.32
N LYS A 96 7.46 3.31 11.63
CA LYS A 96 6.88 4.39 12.45
C LYS A 96 7.67 5.69 12.37
N ASN A 97 8.98 5.62 12.21
CA ASN A 97 9.84 6.80 12.06
C ASN A 97 9.60 7.57 10.75
N CYS A 98 8.88 6.96 9.81
CA CYS A 98 8.49 7.57 8.52
C CYS A 98 7.06 8.10 8.52
N TRP A 99 6.32 8.00 9.65
CA TRP A 99 4.95 8.49 9.74
C TRP A 99 4.90 10.01 9.92
N GLY A 100 3.77 10.63 9.58
CA GLY A 100 3.54 12.06 9.74
C GLY A 100 4.15 12.97 8.68
N HIS A 101 5.02 12.44 7.80
CA HIS A 101 5.73 13.22 6.76
C HIS A 101 5.02 13.24 5.40
N GLY A 102 3.87 12.57 5.26
CA GLY A 102 3.12 12.48 4.01
C GLY A 102 3.64 11.42 3.03
N PHE A 103 4.68 10.66 3.38
CA PHE A 103 5.31 9.67 2.50
C PHE A 103 4.33 8.59 2.01
N ALA A 104 3.46 8.07 2.90
CA ALA A 104 2.45 7.09 2.49
C ALA A 104 1.49 7.65 1.44
N THR A 105 1.03 8.90 1.59
CA THR A 105 0.13 9.57 0.64
C THR A 105 0.82 9.81 -0.69
N GLU A 106 2.07 10.29 -0.70
CA GLU A 106 2.85 10.53 -1.92
C GLU A 106 3.12 9.21 -2.67
N ALA A 107 3.58 8.18 -1.96
CA ALA A 107 3.84 6.88 -2.57
C ALA A 107 2.55 6.22 -3.10
N ALA A 108 1.45 6.32 -2.37
CA ALA A 108 0.16 5.80 -2.81
C ALA A 108 -0.41 6.57 -4.00
N ALA A 109 -0.32 7.91 -4.03
CA ALA A 109 -0.69 8.70 -5.20
C ALA A 109 0.12 8.31 -6.45
N THR A 110 1.41 8.05 -6.26
CA THR A 110 2.31 7.55 -7.31
C THR A 110 1.87 6.18 -7.85
N ALA A 111 1.52 5.25 -6.96
CA ALA A 111 1.05 3.92 -7.36
C ALA A 111 -0.33 3.99 -8.06
N LEU A 112 -1.25 4.86 -7.61
CA LEU A 112 -2.52 5.12 -8.30
C LEU A 112 -2.29 5.69 -9.70
N GLU A 113 -1.38 6.67 -9.85
CA GLU A 113 -1.05 7.23 -11.17
C GLU A 113 -0.57 6.15 -12.13
N VAL A 114 0.34 5.29 -11.70
CA VAL A 114 0.83 4.18 -12.53
C VAL A 114 -0.28 3.19 -12.83
N GLY A 115 -1.11 2.84 -11.86
CA GLY A 115 -2.24 1.94 -12.02
C GLY A 115 -3.23 2.41 -13.08
N PHE A 116 -3.61 3.68 -13.04
CA PHE A 116 -4.57 4.24 -13.98
C PHE A 116 -3.94 4.62 -15.33
N SER A 117 -2.79 5.30 -15.33
CA SER A 117 -2.23 5.86 -16.57
C SER A 117 -1.43 4.85 -17.39
N ARG A 118 -0.74 3.89 -16.77
CA ARG A 118 0.12 2.93 -17.46
C ARG A 118 -0.45 1.52 -17.53
N LEU A 119 -1.10 1.07 -16.46
CA LEU A 119 -1.67 -0.28 -16.41
C LEU A 119 -3.13 -0.32 -16.87
N GLY A 120 -3.75 0.83 -17.12
CA GLY A 120 -5.11 0.94 -17.67
C GLY A 120 -6.20 0.41 -16.75
N MET A 121 -5.97 0.40 -15.43
CA MET A 121 -6.94 -0.07 -14.46
C MET A 121 -8.19 0.81 -14.46
N LYS A 122 -9.36 0.22 -14.33
CA LYS A 122 -10.64 0.94 -14.30
C LYS A 122 -10.96 1.48 -12.91
N SER A 123 -10.61 0.71 -11.89
CA SER A 123 -10.82 1.05 -10.49
C SER A 123 -9.75 0.40 -9.61
N ILE A 124 -9.44 1.06 -8.51
CA ILE A 124 -8.51 0.56 -7.47
C ILE A 124 -9.19 0.78 -6.14
N CYS A 125 -9.26 -0.26 -5.30
CA CYS A 125 -9.80 -0.16 -3.95
C CYS A 125 -8.70 -0.04 -2.91
N SER A 126 -9.08 0.30 -1.70
CA SER A 126 -8.30 0.14 -0.48
C SER A 126 -9.24 -0.19 0.66
N PHE A 127 -8.83 -1.04 1.56
CA PHE A 127 -9.63 -1.38 2.74
C PHE A 127 -8.75 -1.54 3.97
N THR A 128 -9.32 -1.32 5.12
CA THR A 128 -8.61 -1.47 6.39
C THR A 128 -9.58 -1.70 7.53
N ALA A 129 -9.10 -2.23 8.65
CA ALA A 129 -9.91 -2.35 9.85
C ALA A 129 -10.46 -0.97 10.25
N VAL A 130 -11.73 -0.90 10.66
CA VAL A 130 -12.43 0.33 11.05
C VAL A 130 -11.70 1.14 12.14
N THR A 131 -10.85 0.48 12.92
CA THR A 131 -10.03 1.12 13.96
C THR A 131 -8.74 1.76 13.41
N ASN A 132 -8.40 1.53 12.13
CA ASN A 132 -7.16 2.02 11.53
C ASN A 132 -7.34 3.42 10.91
N THR A 133 -7.67 4.39 11.75
CA THR A 133 -7.83 5.79 11.35
C THR A 133 -6.64 6.38 10.59
N PRO A 134 -5.36 6.05 10.89
CA PRO A 134 -4.23 6.54 10.09
C PRO A 134 -4.32 6.14 8.61
N SER A 135 -4.63 4.88 8.30
CA SER A 135 -4.79 4.43 6.91
C SER A 135 -6.02 5.03 6.24
N GLU A 136 -7.14 5.12 6.95
CA GLU A 136 -8.33 5.80 6.44
C GLU A 136 -8.04 7.25 6.03
N ARG A 137 -7.29 8.00 6.85
CA ARG A 137 -6.88 9.37 6.51
C ARG A 137 -6.02 9.45 5.23
N VAL A 138 -5.22 8.43 4.94
CA VAL A 138 -4.47 8.37 3.67
C VAL A 138 -5.45 8.19 2.51
N MET A 139 -6.40 7.26 2.59
CA MET A 139 -7.44 7.06 1.56
C MET A 139 -8.22 8.36 1.29
N GLN A 140 -8.64 9.05 2.35
CA GLN A 140 -9.35 10.34 2.25
C GLN A 140 -8.49 11.44 1.59
N ARG A 141 -7.19 11.54 1.93
CA ARG A 141 -6.25 12.48 1.30
C ARG A 141 -6.03 12.18 -0.18
N LEU A 142 -6.09 10.92 -0.58
CA LEU A 142 -6.01 10.50 -1.98
C LEU A 142 -7.31 10.86 -2.75
N GLY A 143 -8.40 11.20 -2.05
CA GLY A 143 -9.71 11.45 -2.65
C GLY A 143 -10.47 10.17 -2.99
N MET A 144 -10.11 9.05 -2.36
CA MET A 144 -10.88 7.81 -2.50
C MET A 144 -12.25 7.96 -1.84
N GLU A 145 -13.27 7.35 -2.42
CA GLU A 145 -14.65 7.41 -1.94
C GLU A 145 -14.96 6.19 -1.04
N HIS A 146 -15.54 6.45 0.14
CA HIS A 146 -16.01 5.39 1.03
C HIS A 146 -17.30 4.79 0.49
N HIS A 147 -17.36 3.47 0.43
CA HIS A 147 -18.51 2.68 0.02
C HIS A 147 -19.05 1.85 1.19
N PRO A 148 -19.88 2.44 2.08
CA PRO A 148 -20.36 1.74 3.30
C PRO A 148 -21.10 0.44 3.00
N GLU A 149 -21.78 0.34 1.85
CA GLU A 149 -22.47 -0.85 1.38
C GLU A 149 -21.52 -2.02 1.02
N LYS A 150 -20.23 -1.72 0.86
CA LYS A 150 -19.16 -2.69 0.61
C LYS A 150 -18.28 -2.96 1.82
N ASP A 151 -18.55 -2.32 2.95
CA ASP A 151 -17.86 -2.63 4.20
C ASP A 151 -18.10 -4.10 4.57
N PHE A 152 -17.06 -4.81 4.97
CA PHE A 152 -17.10 -6.26 5.14
C PHE A 152 -16.34 -6.73 6.38
N ASN A 153 -16.62 -7.95 6.78
CA ASN A 153 -15.80 -8.66 7.76
C ASN A 153 -14.72 -9.43 7.01
N HIS A 154 -13.45 -9.16 7.34
CA HIS A 154 -12.33 -9.76 6.65
C HIS A 154 -12.35 -11.29 6.78
N PRO A 155 -12.37 -12.05 5.66
CA PRO A 155 -12.65 -13.49 5.70
C PRO A 155 -11.56 -14.32 6.39
N ALA A 156 -10.36 -13.79 6.54
CA ALA A 156 -9.27 -14.45 7.27
C ALA A 156 -9.36 -14.25 8.80
N LEU A 157 -10.38 -13.55 9.32
CA LEU A 157 -10.52 -13.27 10.74
C LEU A 157 -11.85 -13.80 11.28
N PRO A 158 -11.87 -14.29 12.54
CA PRO A 158 -13.13 -14.59 13.20
C PRO A 158 -14.07 -13.37 13.23
N PRO A 159 -15.39 -13.56 13.13
CA PRO A 159 -16.34 -12.44 13.06
C PRO A 159 -16.31 -11.50 14.28
N ASP A 160 -15.97 -12.03 15.45
CA ASP A 160 -15.85 -11.32 16.73
C ASP A 160 -14.46 -10.72 16.97
N HIS A 161 -13.52 -10.94 16.08
CA HIS A 161 -12.18 -10.38 16.22
C HIS A 161 -12.22 -8.85 16.09
N ARG A 162 -11.51 -8.13 16.97
CA ARG A 162 -11.45 -6.65 17.03
C ARG A 162 -11.11 -5.94 15.70
N LEU A 163 -10.44 -6.64 14.77
CA LEU A 163 -10.06 -6.16 13.45
C LEU A 163 -10.92 -6.77 12.34
N SER A 164 -11.97 -7.51 12.65
CA SER A 164 -12.78 -8.20 11.62
C SER A 164 -13.45 -7.19 10.69
N ARG A 165 -14.11 -6.16 11.24
CA ARG A 165 -14.81 -5.17 10.43
C ARG A 165 -13.85 -4.25 9.68
N HIS A 166 -13.97 -4.22 8.34
CA HIS A 166 -13.21 -3.37 7.43
C HIS A 166 -14.10 -2.36 6.73
N ILE A 167 -13.57 -1.15 6.55
CA ILE A 167 -14.13 -0.11 5.70
C ILE A 167 -13.53 -0.23 4.29
N PHE A 168 -14.35 0.00 3.27
CA PHE A 168 -13.99 -0.17 1.87
C PHE A 168 -14.03 1.17 1.14
N TYR A 169 -12.92 1.54 0.54
CA TYR A 169 -12.74 2.74 -0.27
C TYR A 169 -12.46 2.37 -1.73
N LEU A 170 -12.92 3.19 -2.66
CA LEU A 170 -12.74 2.99 -4.09
C LEU A 170 -12.26 4.28 -4.77
N MET A 171 -11.44 4.13 -5.78
CA MET A 171 -11.07 5.17 -6.73
C MET A 171 -11.30 4.63 -8.14
N THR A 172 -12.05 5.35 -8.97
CA THR A 172 -12.17 5.05 -10.38
C THR A 172 -11.16 5.86 -11.20
N ALA A 173 -10.85 5.42 -12.41
CA ALA A 173 -9.95 6.14 -13.32
C ALA A 173 -10.48 7.56 -13.64
N GLU A 174 -11.81 7.73 -13.68
CA GLU A 174 -12.44 9.03 -13.93
C GLU A 174 -12.30 9.98 -12.73
N GLN A 175 -12.52 9.46 -11.51
CA GLN A 175 -12.28 10.22 -10.28
C GLN A 175 -10.80 10.62 -10.17
N TRP A 176 -9.87 9.68 -10.46
CA TRP A 176 -8.44 9.94 -10.39
C TRP A 176 -7.99 11.08 -11.31
N LYS A 177 -8.55 11.20 -12.53
CA LYS A 177 -8.25 12.33 -13.42
C LYS A 177 -8.53 13.71 -12.80
N LYS A 178 -9.47 13.78 -11.85
CA LYS A 178 -9.78 15.00 -11.10
C LYS A 178 -8.86 15.15 -9.90
N GLU A 179 -8.74 14.09 -9.09
CA GLU A 179 -8.00 14.09 -7.82
C GLU A 179 -6.48 14.21 -8.01
N ARG A 180 -5.91 13.65 -9.08
CA ARG A 180 -4.48 13.73 -9.36
C ARG A 180 -3.92 15.15 -9.42
N LYS A 181 -4.75 16.14 -9.76
CA LYS A 181 -4.37 17.56 -9.80
C LYS A 181 -3.93 18.10 -8.44
N ARG A 182 -4.30 17.44 -7.36
CA ARG A 182 -3.85 17.75 -5.99
C ARG A 182 -2.40 17.35 -5.72
N PHE A 183 -1.81 16.61 -6.64
CA PHE A 183 -0.48 16.03 -6.54
C PHE A 183 0.40 16.46 -7.72
N PRO A 184 0.81 17.75 -7.80
CA PRO A 184 1.54 18.28 -8.96
C PRO A 184 2.86 17.58 -9.24
N PHE A 185 3.49 16.95 -8.23
CA PHE A 185 4.71 16.15 -8.40
C PHE A 185 4.54 14.95 -9.35
N LEU A 186 3.30 14.53 -9.62
CA LEU A 186 3.01 13.43 -10.55
C LEU A 186 3.34 13.78 -12.00
N ASP A 187 3.44 15.05 -12.33
CA ASP A 187 3.81 15.51 -13.68
C ASP A 187 5.31 15.29 -13.95
N ASP A 188 6.12 15.18 -12.89
CA ASP A 188 7.57 14.98 -12.94
C ASP A 188 7.98 13.52 -12.61
N LEU A 189 7.05 12.57 -12.65
CA LEU A 189 7.35 11.18 -12.35
C LEU A 189 8.33 10.56 -13.34
N ILE A 190 9.39 9.96 -12.81
CA ILE A 190 10.29 9.11 -13.57
C ILE A 190 9.89 7.66 -13.37
N VAL A 191 9.45 6.99 -14.42
CA VAL A 191 9.06 5.56 -14.39
C VAL A 191 9.93 4.79 -15.40
N ARG A 192 10.71 3.80 -14.91
CA ARG A 192 11.61 2.93 -15.67
C ARG A 192 11.30 1.46 -15.46
#